data_5be6a366e4e31f787764442b10f985b7
#
_entry.id   5be6a366e4e31f787764442b10f985b7
#
_cell.length_a   1.000
_cell.length_b   1.000
_cell.length_c   1.000
_cell.angle_alpha   90.00
_cell.angle_beta   90.00
_cell.angle_gamma   90.00
#
_symmetry.space_group_name_H-M   'P 1'
#
loop_
_entity.id
_entity.type
_entity.pdbx_description
1 polymer ?
#
loop_
_entity_poly.entity_id
_entity_poly.type
_entity_poly.pdbx_seq_one_letter_code
_entity_poly.pdbx_strand_id
1 'polypeptide(L)'
;MKQLAIIIFLITSLYSHEANCTDMFGLIFNKNLSDTETAKYIKYYIDDLGCDANASVKLNNLTIRSNLLEFAYDANKTKTFDTLLEKGTYANTSLATSIGMSFLFFFRENGVGINNKKASPELLEFIKTQKYKKFKEEKFKLIKKLLDYGQDPKDYSTLKSILKILNDKKDLDNLLKNRTQKGLAQ
;
A
#
# COMPACT_ATOMS: atom_id res chain seq x y z
N MET A 1 -43.76 -29.97 15.81
CA MET A 1 -43.07 -29.28 14.72
C MET A 1 -42.44 -27.96 15.11
N LYS A 2 -43.02 -27.13 15.98
CA LYS A 2 -42.43 -25.86 16.44
C LYS A 2 -41.10 -25.99 17.23
N GLN A 3 -40.93 -27.08 18.00
CA GLN A 3 -39.71 -27.28 18.78
C GLN A 3 -38.50 -27.71 17.92
N LEU A 4 -38.72 -28.38 16.80
CA LEU A 4 -37.65 -28.79 15.88
C LEU A 4 -37.03 -27.60 15.15
N ALA A 5 -37.84 -26.58 14.79
CA ALA A 5 -37.39 -25.37 14.14
C ALA A 5 -36.48 -24.51 15.05
N ILE A 6 -36.75 -24.46 16.35
CA ILE A 6 -35.95 -23.74 17.35
C ILE A 6 -34.57 -24.37 17.53
N ILE A 7 -34.51 -25.71 17.52
CA ILE A 7 -33.24 -26.44 17.66
C ILE A 7 -32.36 -26.25 16.43
N ILE A 8 -32.94 -26.22 15.22
CA ILE A 8 -32.18 -25.97 13.99
C ILE A 8 -31.64 -24.53 13.99
N PHE A 9 -32.41 -23.55 14.46
CA PHE A 9 -31.97 -22.14 14.55
C PHE A 9 -30.83 -21.94 15.58
N LEU A 10 -30.86 -22.68 16.70
CA LEU A 10 -29.82 -22.69 17.73
C LEU A 10 -28.53 -23.38 17.25
N ILE A 11 -28.63 -24.43 16.44
CA ILE A 11 -27.46 -25.14 15.91
C ILE A 11 -26.76 -24.30 14.82
N THR A 12 -27.48 -23.55 13.99
CA THR A 12 -26.88 -22.65 12.99
C THR A 12 -26.17 -21.44 13.61
N SER A 13 -26.60 -21.00 14.79
CA SER A 13 -25.92 -19.91 15.53
C SER A 13 -24.65 -20.36 16.27
N LEU A 14 -24.47 -21.69 16.49
CA LEU A 14 -23.28 -22.26 17.13
C LEU A 14 -22.13 -22.54 16.15
N TYR A 15 -22.38 -22.48 14.84
CA TYR A 15 -21.36 -22.56 13.78
C TYR A 15 -21.02 -21.17 13.20
N SER A 16 -21.08 -20.11 13.99
CA SER A 16 -20.34 -18.92 13.65
C SER A 16 -18.86 -19.26 13.79
N HIS A 17 -18.28 -19.78 12.73
CA HIS A 17 -16.83 -19.74 12.57
C HIS A 17 -16.46 -18.27 12.78
N GLU A 18 -15.89 -17.92 13.94
CA GLU A 18 -15.34 -16.59 14.13
C GLU A 18 -14.37 -16.39 12.97
N ALA A 19 -14.75 -15.48 12.06
CA ALA A 19 -13.92 -15.21 10.92
C ALA A 19 -12.56 -14.78 11.42
N ASN A 20 -11.54 -15.55 11.08
CA ASN A 20 -10.18 -15.19 11.44
C ASN A 20 -9.76 -14.01 10.56
N CYS A 21 -9.88 -12.80 11.07
CA CYS A 21 -9.53 -11.59 10.33
C CYS A 21 -8.07 -11.59 9.82
N THR A 22 -7.21 -12.44 10.36
CA THR A 22 -5.84 -12.60 9.84
C THR A 22 -5.79 -13.27 8.47
N ASP A 23 -6.87 -13.96 8.06
CA ASP A 23 -6.96 -14.61 6.75
C ASP A 23 -6.92 -13.60 5.61
N MET A 24 -7.33 -12.35 5.86
CA MET A 24 -7.22 -11.26 4.89
C MET A 24 -5.79 -11.10 4.33
N PHE A 25 -4.77 -11.29 5.16
CA PHE A 25 -3.37 -11.23 4.72
C PHE A 25 -3.04 -12.37 3.76
N GLY A 26 -3.51 -13.59 4.06
CA GLY A 26 -3.34 -14.76 3.20
C GLY A 26 -4.05 -14.61 1.85
N LEU A 27 -5.25 -14.02 1.83
CA LEU A 27 -6.01 -13.76 0.60
C LEU A 27 -5.27 -12.83 -0.36
N ILE A 28 -4.56 -11.82 0.15
CA ILE A 28 -3.80 -10.88 -0.68
C ILE A 28 -2.69 -11.60 -1.46
N PHE A 29 -1.99 -12.55 -0.85
CA PHE A 29 -0.91 -13.31 -1.48
C PHE A 29 -1.37 -14.57 -2.23
N ASN A 30 -2.66 -14.91 -2.16
CA ASN A 30 -3.17 -16.08 -2.85
C ASN A 30 -3.12 -15.89 -4.38
N LYS A 31 -2.22 -16.63 -5.03
CA LYS A 31 -2.01 -16.56 -6.49
C LYS A 31 -3.18 -17.15 -7.30
N ASN A 32 -4.03 -17.97 -6.66
CA ASN A 32 -5.21 -18.55 -7.31
C ASN A 32 -6.39 -17.57 -7.36
N LEU A 33 -6.32 -16.46 -6.63
CA LEU A 33 -7.33 -15.42 -6.65
C LEU A 33 -6.89 -14.25 -7.54
N SER A 34 -7.76 -13.87 -8.46
CA SER A 34 -7.60 -12.61 -9.20
C SER A 34 -7.67 -11.42 -8.24
N ASP A 35 -7.13 -10.26 -8.64
CA ASP A 35 -7.22 -9.03 -7.85
C ASP A 35 -8.67 -8.63 -7.55
N THR A 36 -9.58 -8.84 -8.52
CA THR A 36 -11.02 -8.57 -8.35
C THR A 36 -11.67 -9.48 -7.30
N GLU A 37 -11.33 -10.76 -7.28
CA GLU A 37 -11.83 -11.70 -6.29
C GLU A 37 -11.27 -11.39 -4.91
N THR A 38 -9.96 -11.11 -4.82
CA THR A 38 -9.33 -10.69 -3.55
C THR A 38 -10.01 -9.45 -3.00
N ALA A 39 -10.26 -8.42 -3.82
CA ALA A 39 -10.96 -7.21 -3.40
C ALA A 39 -12.37 -7.49 -2.86
N LYS A 40 -13.12 -8.41 -3.51
CA LYS A 40 -14.45 -8.83 -3.03
C LYS A 40 -14.38 -9.53 -1.67
N TYR A 41 -13.42 -10.44 -1.47
CA TYR A 41 -13.24 -11.12 -0.19
C TYR A 41 -12.82 -10.14 0.91
N ILE A 42 -11.86 -9.25 0.65
CA ILE A 42 -11.45 -8.22 1.60
C ILE A 42 -12.64 -7.35 2.01
N LYS A 43 -13.45 -6.92 1.03
CA LYS A 43 -14.68 -6.17 1.30
C LYS A 43 -15.63 -6.95 2.20
N TYR A 44 -15.88 -8.23 1.91
CA TYR A 44 -16.73 -9.10 2.73
C TYR A 44 -16.22 -9.23 4.17
N TYR A 45 -14.91 -9.44 4.36
CA TYR A 45 -14.32 -9.51 5.71
C TYR A 45 -14.51 -8.23 6.51
N ILE A 46 -14.40 -7.06 5.85
CA ILE A 46 -14.54 -5.77 6.52
C ILE A 46 -16.01 -5.45 6.78
N ASP A 47 -16.87 -5.54 5.75
CA ASP A 47 -18.26 -5.06 5.81
C ASP A 47 -19.19 -6.03 6.53
N ASP A 48 -19.05 -7.33 6.27
CA ASP A 48 -20.00 -8.36 6.73
C ASP A 48 -19.50 -9.08 7.99
N LEU A 49 -18.19 -9.25 8.15
CA LEU A 49 -17.58 -9.93 9.30
C LEU A 49 -17.01 -8.97 10.34
N GLY A 50 -17.02 -7.66 10.08
CA GLY A 50 -16.58 -6.63 11.02
C GLY A 50 -15.08 -6.57 11.27
N CYS A 51 -14.26 -7.11 10.35
CA CYS A 51 -12.81 -7.06 10.47
C CYS A 51 -12.25 -5.65 10.31
N ASP A 52 -11.21 -5.33 11.09
CA ASP A 52 -10.56 -4.04 11.02
C ASP A 52 -9.77 -3.88 9.72
N ALA A 53 -10.15 -2.91 8.89
CA ALA A 53 -9.44 -2.56 7.67
C ALA A 53 -7.97 -2.10 7.94
N ASN A 54 -7.69 -1.61 9.14
CA ASN A 54 -6.36 -1.19 9.59
C ASN A 54 -5.59 -2.30 10.32
N ALA A 55 -6.06 -3.54 10.26
CA ALA A 55 -5.35 -4.67 10.82
C ALA A 55 -3.89 -4.70 10.35
N SER A 56 -2.98 -5.01 11.25
CA SER A 56 -1.55 -5.05 10.97
C SER A 56 -0.92 -6.30 11.56
N VAL A 57 0.05 -6.85 10.87
CA VAL A 57 0.84 -7.98 11.36
C VAL A 57 2.29 -7.57 11.59
N LYS A 58 2.89 -8.14 12.62
CA LYS A 58 4.32 -7.99 12.87
C LYS A 58 5.05 -9.04 12.04
N LEU A 59 5.87 -8.58 11.09
CA LEU A 59 6.70 -9.47 10.29
C LEU A 59 7.90 -9.95 11.15
N ASN A 60 8.02 -11.27 11.31
CA ASN A 60 9.12 -12.01 11.94
C ASN A 60 10.22 -11.15 12.59
N ASN A 61 10.24 -11.02 13.90
CA ASN A 61 11.25 -10.31 14.70
C ASN A 61 11.60 -8.85 14.29
N LEU A 62 10.95 -8.33 13.25
CA LEU A 62 11.08 -6.91 12.88
C LEU A 62 10.17 -6.07 13.77
N THR A 63 10.61 -4.90 14.15
CA THR A 63 9.81 -3.91 14.88
C THR A 63 8.73 -3.26 14.00
N ILE A 64 8.82 -3.49 12.68
CA ILE A 64 7.94 -2.91 11.67
C ILE A 64 6.64 -3.73 11.60
N ARG A 65 5.51 -3.02 11.68
CA ARG A 65 4.18 -3.59 11.41
C ARG A 65 3.77 -3.20 10.01
N SER A 66 3.41 -4.21 9.20
CA SER A 66 2.82 -3.98 7.88
C SER A 66 1.31 -4.16 7.95
N ASN A 67 0.57 -3.30 7.28
CA ASN A 67 -0.88 -3.38 7.19
C ASN A 67 -1.33 -3.97 5.85
N LEU A 68 -2.63 -4.21 5.70
CA LEU A 68 -3.22 -4.79 4.49
C LEU A 68 -2.93 -3.96 3.23
N LEU A 69 -2.84 -2.64 3.35
CA LEU A 69 -2.58 -1.74 2.22
C LEU A 69 -1.16 -1.94 1.65
N GLU A 70 -0.16 -2.08 2.53
CA GLU A 70 1.22 -2.37 2.12
C GLU A 70 1.30 -3.74 1.45
N PHE A 71 0.64 -4.77 2.00
CA PHE A 71 0.60 -6.10 1.39
C PHE A 71 -0.06 -6.07 0.00
N ALA A 72 -1.15 -5.32 -0.18
CA ALA A 72 -1.80 -5.18 -1.48
C ALA A 72 -0.88 -4.46 -2.50
N TYR A 73 -0.12 -3.47 -2.05
CA TYR A 73 0.89 -2.79 -2.86
C TYR A 73 2.01 -3.77 -3.30
N ASP A 74 2.58 -4.52 -2.36
CA ASP A 74 3.66 -5.47 -2.63
C ASP A 74 3.21 -6.64 -3.52
N ALA A 75 1.96 -7.08 -3.37
CA ALA A 75 1.36 -8.11 -4.22
C ALA A 75 0.88 -7.58 -5.58
N ASN A 76 1.06 -6.27 -5.87
CA ASN A 76 0.59 -5.61 -7.09
C ASN A 76 -0.93 -5.78 -7.34
N LYS A 77 -1.72 -5.84 -6.27
CA LYS A 77 -3.19 -5.98 -6.31
C LYS A 77 -3.86 -4.61 -6.22
N THR A 78 -3.97 -3.94 -7.36
CA THR A 78 -4.45 -2.54 -7.45
C THR A 78 -5.91 -2.37 -7.01
N LYS A 79 -6.82 -3.28 -7.40
CA LYS A 79 -8.23 -3.22 -7.00
C LYS A 79 -8.40 -3.46 -5.51
N THR A 80 -7.67 -4.42 -4.96
CA THR A 80 -7.64 -4.69 -3.51
C THR A 80 -7.12 -3.47 -2.75
N PHE A 81 -6.04 -2.86 -3.25
CA PHE A 81 -5.47 -1.62 -2.69
C PHE A 81 -6.50 -0.49 -2.66
N ASP A 82 -7.21 -0.29 -3.77
CA ASP A 82 -8.24 0.75 -3.88
C ASP A 82 -9.41 0.48 -2.93
N THR A 83 -9.87 -0.77 -2.86
CA THR A 83 -10.92 -1.19 -1.92
C THR A 83 -10.52 -0.91 -0.47
N LEU A 84 -9.28 -1.20 -0.08
CA LEU A 84 -8.77 -0.92 1.26
C LEU A 84 -8.77 0.59 1.58
N LEU A 85 -8.33 1.43 0.63
CA LEU A 85 -8.40 2.89 0.80
C LEU A 85 -9.84 3.38 0.99
N GLU A 86 -10.79 2.89 0.17
CA GLU A 86 -12.21 3.20 0.28
C GLU A 86 -12.81 2.76 1.64
N LYS A 87 -12.26 1.72 2.24
CA LYS A 87 -12.64 1.22 3.58
C LYS A 87 -11.92 1.95 4.73
N GLY A 88 -11.19 3.00 4.44
CA GLY A 88 -10.53 3.83 5.44
C GLY A 88 -9.22 3.25 5.98
N THR A 89 -8.59 2.32 5.23
CA THR A 89 -7.24 1.89 5.58
C THR A 89 -6.27 3.04 5.35
N TYR A 90 -5.58 3.46 6.40
CA TYR A 90 -4.58 4.53 6.28
C TYR A 90 -3.24 3.99 5.79
N ALA A 91 -2.58 4.78 4.95
CA ALA A 91 -1.20 4.50 4.57
C ALA A 91 -0.26 4.85 5.74
N ASN A 92 0.67 3.96 6.02
CA ASN A 92 1.67 4.15 7.07
C ASN A 92 3.04 4.56 6.49
N THR A 93 3.96 4.94 7.35
CA THR A 93 5.34 5.27 6.98
C THR A 93 6.05 4.12 6.27
N SER A 94 5.70 2.86 6.59
CA SER A 94 6.27 1.68 5.94
C SER A 94 5.92 1.64 4.45
N LEU A 95 4.66 1.89 4.08
CA LEU A 95 4.26 1.95 2.67
C LEU A 95 4.99 3.08 1.91
N ALA A 96 5.11 4.28 2.51
CA ALA A 96 5.87 5.38 1.90
C ALA A 96 7.35 5.02 1.70
N THR A 97 7.93 4.27 2.64
CA THR A 97 9.29 3.75 2.54
C THR A 97 9.39 2.71 1.41
N SER A 98 8.44 1.77 1.31
CA SER A 98 8.38 0.77 0.23
C SER A 98 8.29 1.43 -1.14
N ILE A 99 7.48 2.50 -1.28
CA ILE A 99 7.44 3.31 -2.50
C ILE A 99 8.81 3.92 -2.79
N GLY A 100 9.48 4.50 -1.80
CA GLY A 100 10.83 5.04 -1.97
C GLY A 100 11.83 3.97 -2.40
N MET A 101 11.83 2.81 -1.75
CA MET A 101 12.71 1.69 -2.08
C MET A 101 12.46 1.12 -3.48
N SER A 102 11.22 1.22 -4.01
CA SER A 102 10.91 0.78 -5.37
C SER A 102 11.72 1.51 -6.44
N PHE A 103 12.16 2.76 -6.18
CA PHE A 103 13.07 3.49 -7.07
C PHE A 103 14.45 2.84 -7.10
N LEU A 104 14.98 2.41 -5.95
CA LEU A 104 16.29 1.74 -5.88
C LEU A 104 16.25 0.37 -6.58
N PHE A 105 15.17 -0.39 -6.40
CA PHE A 105 14.97 -1.66 -7.10
C PHE A 105 14.85 -1.45 -8.60
N PHE A 106 14.08 -0.46 -9.04
CA PHE A 106 13.94 -0.12 -10.45
C PHE A 106 15.29 0.27 -11.09
N PHE A 107 16.13 1.04 -10.40
CA PHE A 107 17.47 1.36 -10.87
C PHE A 107 18.34 0.12 -10.99
N ARG A 108 18.35 -0.73 -9.98
CA ARG A 108 19.13 -1.98 -9.97
C ARG A 108 18.71 -2.91 -11.12
N GLU A 109 17.42 -3.08 -11.36
CA GLU A 109 16.88 -3.89 -12.45
C GLU A 109 17.28 -3.36 -13.83
N ASN A 110 17.59 -2.08 -13.94
CA ASN A 110 18.08 -1.46 -15.17
C ASN A 110 19.60 -1.30 -15.21
N GLY A 111 20.33 -1.98 -14.32
CA GLY A 111 21.79 -2.00 -14.32
C GLY A 111 22.45 -0.67 -13.90
N VAL A 112 21.69 0.23 -13.27
CA VAL A 112 22.17 1.54 -12.81
C VAL A 112 22.00 1.67 -11.30
N GLY A 113 22.80 2.53 -10.64
CA GLY A 113 22.74 2.58 -9.19
C GLY A 113 23.30 3.87 -8.57
N ILE A 114 23.09 3.96 -7.27
CA ILE A 114 23.63 5.02 -6.41
C ILE A 114 24.85 4.43 -5.68
N ASN A 115 26.02 4.99 -5.90
CA ASN A 115 27.26 4.59 -5.28
C ASN A 115 27.77 5.69 -4.34
N ASN A 116 28.10 5.34 -3.08
CA ASN A 116 28.63 6.30 -2.10
C ASN A 116 27.80 7.60 -1.98
N LYS A 117 26.45 7.47 -1.94
CA LYS A 117 25.51 8.61 -1.89
C LYS A 117 25.58 9.55 -3.10
N LYS A 118 26.12 9.08 -4.23
CA LYS A 118 26.14 9.81 -5.50
C LYS A 118 25.52 8.97 -6.61
N ALA A 119 24.81 9.61 -7.51
CA ALA A 119 24.32 8.96 -8.72
C ALA A 119 25.51 8.65 -9.65
N SER A 120 25.54 7.45 -10.23
CA SER A 120 26.53 7.15 -11.28
C SER A 120 26.21 7.95 -12.54
N PRO A 121 27.19 8.18 -13.45
CA PRO A 121 26.94 8.85 -14.72
C PRO A 121 25.85 8.15 -15.53
N GLU A 122 25.85 6.82 -15.54
CA GLU A 122 24.85 6.00 -16.24
C GLU A 122 23.45 6.20 -15.64
N LEU A 123 23.34 6.33 -14.32
CA LEU A 123 22.07 6.65 -13.66
C LEU A 123 21.57 8.05 -14.04
N LEU A 124 22.45 9.05 -14.13
CA LEU A 124 22.08 10.40 -14.54
C LEU A 124 21.58 10.46 -15.99
N GLU A 125 22.09 9.62 -16.88
CA GLU A 125 21.55 9.48 -18.24
C GLU A 125 20.24 8.68 -18.23
N PHE A 126 20.16 7.61 -17.43
CA PHE A 126 18.96 6.78 -17.33
C PHE A 126 17.72 7.58 -16.88
N ILE A 127 17.85 8.51 -15.95
CA ILE A 127 16.72 9.32 -15.48
C ILE A 127 16.17 10.29 -16.55
N LYS A 128 16.87 10.50 -17.65
CA LYS A 128 16.36 11.26 -18.79
C LYS A 128 15.48 10.44 -19.73
N THR A 129 15.50 9.10 -19.61
CA THR A 129 14.78 8.18 -20.48
C THR A 129 13.26 8.21 -20.25
N GLN A 130 12.49 7.87 -21.30
CA GLN A 130 11.03 7.72 -21.19
C GLN A 130 10.64 6.60 -20.20
N LYS A 131 11.46 5.55 -20.07
CA LYS A 131 11.23 4.44 -19.13
C LYS A 131 11.20 4.93 -17.67
N TYR A 132 12.18 5.74 -17.29
CA TYR A 132 12.20 6.35 -15.95
C TYR A 132 11.05 7.34 -15.75
N LYS A 133 10.80 8.21 -16.73
CA LYS A 133 9.73 9.21 -16.64
C LYS A 133 8.37 8.55 -16.40
N LYS A 134 8.05 7.50 -17.15
CA LYS A 134 6.82 6.73 -16.98
C LYS A 134 6.72 6.09 -15.58
N PHE A 135 7.78 5.41 -15.14
CA PHE A 135 7.85 4.82 -13.80
C PHE A 135 7.63 5.88 -12.71
N LYS A 136 8.34 7.02 -12.77
CA LYS A 136 8.20 8.14 -11.83
C LYS A 136 6.76 8.67 -11.81
N GLU A 137 6.17 8.88 -12.98
CA GLU A 137 4.79 9.37 -13.09
C GLU A 137 3.78 8.43 -12.43
N GLU A 138 3.90 7.12 -12.65
CA GLU A 138 3.05 6.12 -12.01
C GLU A 138 3.18 6.15 -10.48
N LYS A 139 4.42 6.24 -9.96
CA LYS A 139 4.64 6.36 -8.50
C LYS A 139 4.11 7.68 -7.95
N PHE A 140 4.22 8.77 -8.67
CA PHE A 140 3.71 10.07 -8.23
C PHE A 140 2.18 10.13 -8.26
N LYS A 141 1.50 9.46 -9.20
CA LYS A 141 0.05 9.27 -9.17
C LYS A 141 -0.39 8.51 -7.91
N LEU A 142 0.34 7.45 -7.55
CA LEU A 142 0.09 6.70 -6.32
C LEU A 142 0.29 7.57 -5.08
N ILE A 143 1.41 8.29 -4.97
CA ILE A 143 1.69 9.21 -3.85
C ILE A 143 0.58 10.25 -3.72
N LYS A 144 0.19 10.86 -4.85
CA LYS A 144 -0.93 11.83 -4.85
C LYS A 144 -2.20 11.20 -4.29
N LYS A 145 -2.54 9.99 -4.73
CA LYS A 145 -3.70 9.27 -4.23
C LYS A 145 -3.61 9.04 -2.71
N LEU A 146 -2.49 8.56 -2.20
CA LEU A 146 -2.28 8.32 -0.77
C LEU A 146 -2.40 9.61 0.06
N LEU A 147 -1.84 10.70 -0.44
CA LEU A 147 -2.00 12.03 0.18
C LEU A 147 -3.47 12.47 0.17
N ASP A 148 -4.24 12.15 -0.89
CA ASP A 148 -5.68 12.44 -0.96
C ASP A 148 -6.48 11.64 0.07
N TYR A 149 -5.97 10.48 0.51
CA TYR A 149 -6.50 9.66 1.60
C TYR A 149 -5.85 9.94 2.96
N GLY A 150 -5.12 11.05 3.11
CA GLY A 150 -4.67 11.55 4.41
C GLY A 150 -3.27 11.09 4.86
N GLN A 151 -2.46 10.47 3.99
CA GLN A 151 -1.08 10.14 4.37
C GLN A 151 -0.26 11.40 4.66
N ASP A 152 0.58 11.36 5.72
CA ASP A 152 1.44 12.47 6.08
C ASP A 152 2.54 12.69 5.02
N PRO A 153 2.66 13.91 4.46
CA PRO A 153 3.75 14.26 3.54
C PRO A 153 5.16 13.98 4.08
N LYS A 154 5.33 13.97 5.41
CA LYS A 154 6.62 13.70 6.08
C LYS A 154 7.09 12.26 5.91
N ASP A 155 6.18 11.33 5.68
CA ASP A 155 6.50 9.90 5.49
C ASP A 155 7.39 9.64 4.27
N TYR A 156 7.40 10.55 3.30
CA TYR A 156 8.20 10.43 2.07
C TYR A 156 9.67 10.84 2.19
N SER A 157 10.23 10.91 3.39
CA SER A 157 11.62 11.31 3.64
C SER A 157 12.65 10.46 2.90
N THR A 158 12.43 9.13 2.81
CA THR A 158 13.29 8.19 2.07
C THR A 158 13.30 8.53 0.58
N LEU A 159 12.13 8.65 -0.05
CA LEU A 159 12.03 9.02 -1.46
C LEU A 159 12.64 10.39 -1.74
N LYS A 160 12.39 11.37 -0.87
CA LYS A 160 12.98 12.70 -0.98
C LYS A 160 14.50 12.66 -0.97
N SER A 161 15.09 11.81 -0.14
CA SER A 161 16.54 11.61 -0.07
C SER A 161 17.10 11.01 -1.36
N ILE A 162 16.42 9.99 -1.93
CA ILE A 162 16.80 9.37 -3.20
C ILE A 162 16.74 10.41 -4.34
N LEU A 163 15.63 11.11 -4.48
CA LEU A 163 15.45 12.10 -5.55
C LEU A 163 16.37 13.32 -5.39
N LYS A 164 16.80 13.65 -4.16
CA LYS A 164 17.83 14.68 -3.92
C LYS A 164 19.17 14.27 -4.51
N ILE A 165 19.58 13.00 -4.34
CA ILE A 165 20.82 12.46 -4.93
C ILE A 165 20.79 12.56 -6.47
N LEU A 166 19.60 12.38 -7.08
CA LEU A 166 19.39 12.46 -8.52
C LEU A 166 19.24 13.90 -9.05
N ASN A 167 19.19 14.89 -8.16
CA ASN A 167 18.81 16.27 -8.49
C ASN A 167 17.40 16.38 -9.15
N ASP A 168 16.49 15.46 -8.82
CA ASP A 168 15.16 15.29 -9.43
C ASP A 168 14.00 15.41 -8.42
N LYS A 169 14.20 16.14 -7.31
CA LYS A 169 13.22 16.22 -6.21
C LYS A 169 12.12 17.28 -6.41
N LYS A 170 12.26 18.19 -7.39
CA LYS A 170 11.38 19.36 -7.53
C LYS A 170 9.90 18.99 -7.63
N ASP A 171 9.58 17.96 -8.41
CA ASP A 171 8.19 17.53 -8.61
C ASP A 171 7.60 16.93 -7.34
N LEU A 172 8.39 16.16 -6.58
CA LEU A 172 7.96 15.63 -5.28
C LEU A 172 7.75 16.77 -4.27
N ASP A 173 8.69 17.73 -4.17
CA ASP A 173 8.55 18.87 -3.27
C ASP A 173 7.27 19.67 -3.58
N ASN A 174 6.94 19.87 -4.86
CA ASN A 174 5.73 20.54 -5.29
C ASN A 174 4.46 19.72 -4.92
N LEU A 175 4.48 18.40 -5.13
CA LEU A 175 3.38 17.52 -4.80
C LEU A 175 3.07 17.55 -3.28
N LEU A 176 4.10 17.49 -2.46
CA LEU A 176 3.97 17.48 -1.01
C LEU A 176 3.51 18.84 -0.44
N LYS A 177 4.02 19.96 -0.98
CA LYS A 177 3.65 21.33 -0.56
C LYS A 177 2.19 21.65 -0.82
N ASN A 178 1.67 21.30 -1.98
CA ASN A 178 0.29 21.61 -2.36
C ASN A 178 -0.76 20.98 -1.42
N ARG A 179 -0.37 19.97 -0.64
CA ARG A 179 -1.25 19.31 0.33
C ARG A 179 -1.19 19.93 1.72
N THR A 180 -0.02 20.37 2.16
CA THR A 180 0.12 21.06 3.45
C THR A 180 -0.77 22.32 3.50
N GLN A 181 -0.99 22.99 2.36
CA GLN A 181 -1.87 24.15 2.27
C GLN A 181 -3.37 23.80 2.30
N LYS A 182 -3.78 22.63 1.76
CA LYS A 182 -5.18 22.17 1.79
C LYS A 182 -5.62 21.61 3.15
N GLY A 183 -4.71 20.99 3.91
CA GLY A 183 -4.98 20.47 5.24
C GLY A 183 -5.06 21.54 6.35
N LEU A 184 -4.61 22.76 6.06
CA LEU A 184 -4.76 23.92 6.98
C LEU A 184 -6.04 24.72 6.73
N ALA A 185 -6.83 24.37 5.70
CA ALA A 185 -8.06 25.07 5.30
C ALA A 185 -9.34 24.27 5.63
N GLN A 186 -9.22 23.19 6.41
CA GLN A 186 -10.32 22.42 7.01
C GLN A 186 -10.20 22.46 8.52
#